data_b427100974f5f17032b0bb8c41bf5148
#
_entry.id   b427100974f5f17032b0bb8c41bf5148
#
_cell.length_a   1.000
_cell.length_b   1.000
_cell.length_c   1.000
_cell.angle_alpha   90.00
_cell.angle_beta   90.00
_cell.angle_gamma   90.00
#
_symmetry.space_group_name_H-M   'P 1'
#
loop_
_entity.id
_entity.type
_entity.pdbx_description
1 polymer ?
#
loop_
_entity_poly.entity_id
_entity_poly.type
_entity_poly.pdbx_seq_one_letter_code
_entity_poly.pdbx_strand_id
1 'polypeptide(L)'
;MPSREDRLELLKEQIVATELHLLQLRQQLTELESLSAQDDIELTAGGDTDTSLDYTRKVTGPRDGEQLDTEPQIWPLQQEEYRRYGRQMIVDQIGLQGQLKLRKASVLIIGAGGLGCPAAMYLAGAGVGTVGIIDGDTVESSNLHRQILHRTKNVGKYKVDSAIEYLRELNPHPNYVPYRTRLTPQDAPNIFTKYDIVLDCTDNPATRYLISDTAVLLGKPVVSASALRTEGQLTILNYPPKPPGDSSGGPCYRCIFPKPPPADSVVSCADGGIIGPVVGLMGVMQALETIRVLTSPFTTETGEQSIVPSLNLFSAYSVPPFRNIRLRKRRANCSVCSDNSSIDLESLRSGSTDYVQFCGSADFASLLMPHERATATEYNTRLTDAAPNGAAENPILVDVRERVQYDICALPGSINIPISQILSSSNTRDEQKSKTEMELPSWLPRAVMDSSKPIYVVCRLGNDSQIAVQKLKEYGADRNGERIVVDIKGGLKAWRTDINPDFPDY
;
A
#
# COMPACT_ATOMS: atom_id res chain seq x y z
N MET A 1 -36.47 1.27 -46.47
CA MET A 1 -36.34 1.70 -45.05
C MET A 1 -37.69 2.28 -44.62
N PRO A 2 -38.25 1.90 -43.47
CA PRO A 2 -39.54 2.43 -43.02
C PRO A 2 -39.48 3.94 -42.88
N SER A 3 -40.57 4.62 -43.23
CA SER A 3 -40.67 6.06 -43.15
C SER A 3 -40.53 6.57 -41.70
N ARG A 4 -40.31 7.86 -41.52
CA ARG A 4 -40.25 8.47 -40.17
C ARG A 4 -41.58 8.31 -39.42
N GLU A 5 -42.69 8.29 -40.18
CA GLU A 5 -44.02 8.10 -39.62
C GLU A 5 -44.26 6.65 -39.17
N ASP A 6 -43.83 5.65 -39.93
CA ASP A 6 -43.94 4.24 -39.55
C ASP A 6 -43.13 3.93 -38.27
N ARG A 7 -41.95 4.57 -38.11
CA ARG A 7 -41.14 4.46 -36.90
C ARG A 7 -41.80 5.10 -35.68
N LEU A 8 -42.47 6.22 -35.89
CA LEU A 8 -43.16 6.92 -34.80
C LEU A 8 -44.38 6.10 -34.31
N GLU A 9 -45.12 5.48 -35.25
CA GLU A 9 -46.24 4.60 -34.91
C GLU A 9 -45.81 3.36 -34.16
N LEU A 10 -44.74 2.71 -34.62
CA LEU A 10 -44.17 1.55 -33.94
C LEU A 10 -43.68 1.85 -32.51
N LEU A 11 -43.07 3.04 -32.32
CA LEU A 11 -42.62 3.46 -30.95
C LEU A 11 -43.83 3.76 -30.06
N LYS A 12 -44.92 4.30 -30.57
CA LYS A 12 -46.15 4.51 -29.78
C LYS A 12 -46.77 3.20 -29.35
N GLU A 13 -46.84 2.20 -30.24
CA GLU A 13 -47.32 0.88 -29.91
C GLU A 13 -46.45 0.19 -28.83
N GLN A 14 -45.12 0.31 -28.93
CA GLN A 14 -44.22 -0.20 -27.94
C GLN A 14 -44.37 0.45 -26.56
N ILE A 15 -44.58 1.76 -26.52
CA ILE A 15 -44.85 2.50 -25.28
C ILE A 15 -46.13 2.01 -24.64
N VAL A 16 -47.23 1.89 -25.38
CA VAL A 16 -48.51 1.37 -24.85
C VAL A 16 -48.38 -0.05 -24.32
N ALA A 17 -47.67 -0.94 -25.05
CA ALA A 17 -47.44 -2.32 -24.59
C ALA A 17 -46.63 -2.36 -23.30
N THR A 18 -45.61 -1.52 -23.18
CA THR A 18 -44.76 -1.41 -21.98
C THR A 18 -45.52 -0.87 -20.77
N GLU A 19 -46.39 0.13 -21.01
CA GLU A 19 -47.24 0.70 -19.94
C GLU A 19 -48.26 -0.34 -19.42
N LEU A 20 -48.86 -1.12 -20.33
CA LEU A 20 -49.76 -2.20 -19.94
C LEU A 20 -49.07 -3.28 -19.10
N HIS A 21 -47.87 -3.65 -19.51
CA HIS A 21 -47.05 -4.62 -18.74
C HIS A 21 -46.64 -4.08 -17.37
N LEU A 22 -46.28 -2.81 -17.27
CA LEU A 22 -45.99 -2.13 -16.00
C LEU A 22 -47.19 -2.13 -15.06
N LEU A 23 -48.40 -1.94 -15.62
CA LEU A 23 -49.65 -1.97 -14.87
C LEU A 23 -49.95 -3.35 -14.29
N GLN A 24 -49.67 -4.41 -15.08
CA GLN A 24 -49.79 -5.82 -14.61
C GLN A 24 -48.79 -6.12 -13.47
N LEU A 25 -47.55 -5.69 -13.61
CA LEU A 25 -46.53 -5.91 -12.58
C LEU A 25 -46.88 -5.17 -11.28
N ARG A 26 -47.44 -3.96 -11.35
CA ARG A 26 -47.92 -3.20 -10.18
C ARG A 26 -49.07 -3.90 -9.48
N GLN A 27 -49.98 -4.51 -10.25
CA GLN A 27 -51.09 -5.26 -9.71
C GLN A 27 -50.61 -6.51 -8.98
N GLN A 28 -49.69 -7.28 -9.54
CA GLN A 28 -49.04 -8.41 -8.90
C GLN A 28 -48.29 -8.04 -7.62
N LEU A 29 -47.62 -6.89 -7.61
CA LEU A 29 -46.94 -6.35 -6.42
C LEU A 29 -47.94 -6.09 -5.32
N THR A 30 -49.06 -5.42 -5.61
CA THR A 30 -50.13 -5.12 -4.63
C THR A 30 -50.77 -6.38 -4.08
N GLU A 31 -50.95 -7.41 -4.89
CA GLU A 31 -51.44 -8.73 -4.45
C GLU A 31 -50.46 -9.41 -3.49
N LEU A 32 -49.15 -9.39 -3.81
CA LEU A 32 -48.11 -9.95 -2.92
C LEU A 32 -47.97 -9.16 -1.61
N GLU A 33 -48.06 -7.84 -1.66
CA GLU A 33 -48.06 -7.00 -0.45
C GLU A 33 -49.26 -7.25 0.45
N SER A 34 -50.44 -7.51 -0.14
CA SER A 34 -51.67 -7.87 0.62
C SER A 34 -51.57 -9.24 1.26
N LEU A 35 -50.96 -10.21 0.64
CA LEU A 35 -50.70 -11.54 1.20
C LEU A 35 -49.71 -11.49 2.35
N SER A 36 -48.63 -10.71 2.21
CA SER A 36 -47.63 -10.47 3.27
C SER A 36 -48.25 -9.78 4.50
N ALA A 37 -49.16 -8.86 4.30
CA ALA A 37 -49.88 -8.20 5.40
C ALA A 37 -50.88 -9.13 6.12
N GLN A 38 -51.39 -10.18 5.47
CA GLN A 38 -52.23 -11.18 6.09
C GLN A 38 -51.44 -12.17 6.96
N ASP A 39 -50.24 -12.56 6.52
CA ASP A 39 -49.32 -13.42 7.29
C ASP A 39 -48.85 -12.73 8.59
N ASP A 40 -48.62 -11.39 8.56
CA ASP A 40 -48.24 -10.62 9.74
C ASP A 40 -49.40 -10.46 10.76
N ILE A 41 -50.66 -10.58 10.36
CA ILE A 41 -51.85 -10.51 11.24
C ILE A 41 -52.09 -11.85 11.95
N GLU A 42 -51.79 -12.99 11.35
CA GLU A 42 -51.91 -14.30 12.02
C GLU A 42 -50.84 -14.55 13.10
N LEU A 43 -49.68 -13.88 12.99
CA LEU A 43 -48.58 -13.96 13.96
C LEU A 43 -48.80 -13.12 15.23
N THR A 44 -49.75 -12.17 15.25
CA THR A 44 -49.99 -11.25 16.38
C THR A 44 -51.16 -11.64 17.29
N ALA A 45 -51.86 -12.76 17.03
CA ALA A 45 -53.02 -13.22 17.81
C ALA A 45 -52.69 -14.38 18.78
N GLY A 46 -51.60 -14.34 19.50
CA GLY A 46 -51.24 -15.33 20.51
C GLY A 46 -50.39 -14.71 21.63
N GLY A 47 -51.10 -14.36 22.69
CA GLY A 47 -50.81 -13.61 23.87
C GLY A 47 -49.52 -13.80 24.67
N ASP A 48 -49.21 -12.72 25.36
CA ASP A 48 -48.60 -12.53 26.69
C ASP A 48 -47.42 -13.39 27.12
N THR A 49 -46.26 -12.77 27.33
CA THR A 49 -45.64 -12.48 28.62
C THR A 49 -44.15 -12.21 28.47
N ASP A 50 -43.77 -11.05 28.93
CA ASP A 50 -42.52 -10.64 29.61
C ASP A 50 -41.36 -11.66 29.65
N THR A 51 -40.22 -11.27 29.04
CA THR A 51 -38.90 -11.48 29.67
C THR A 51 -37.77 -10.84 28.88
N SER A 52 -36.92 -10.17 29.61
CA SER A 52 -35.60 -9.59 29.31
C SER A 52 -34.71 -10.43 28.37
N LEU A 53 -34.15 -9.78 27.36
CA LEU A 53 -33.14 -10.32 26.44
C LEU A 53 -31.79 -10.48 27.13
N ASP A 54 -31.47 -11.70 27.51
CA ASP A 54 -30.14 -12.12 27.95
C ASP A 54 -29.37 -12.70 26.75
N TYR A 55 -28.28 -12.03 26.37
CA TYR A 55 -27.40 -12.39 25.23
C TYR A 55 -26.31 -13.40 25.64
N THR A 56 -26.71 -14.59 26.08
CA THR A 56 -25.79 -15.72 26.25
C THR A 56 -26.32 -16.99 25.62
N ARG A 57 -26.15 -17.15 24.30
CA ARG A 57 -26.44 -18.44 23.68
C ARG A 57 -25.14 -19.26 23.57
N LYS A 58 -24.99 -20.19 24.53
CA LYS A 58 -23.99 -21.26 24.45
C LYS A 58 -24.20 -22.09 23.19
N VAL A 59 -23.13 -22.25 22.43
CA VAL A 59 -23.04 -23.21 21.31
C VAL A 59 -23.02 -24.61 21.95
N THR A 60 -24.11 -25.33 21.86
CA THR A 60 -24.15 -26.78 22.06
C THR A 60 -24.00 -27.44 20.70
N GLY A 61 -23.02 -28.34 20.58
CA GLY A 61 -22.77 -29.12 19.37
C GLY A 61 -23.95 -30.01 18.96
N PRO A 62 -23.92 -30.53 17.72
CA PRO A 62 -25.04 -31.26 17.16
C PRO A 62 -25.30 -32.59 17.95
N ARG A 63 -26.56 -32.86 18.26
CA ARG A 63 -27.02 -34.16 18.74
C ARG A 63 -27.08 -35.09 17.51
N ASP A 64 -26.47 -36.25 17.65
CA ASP A 64 -26.57 -37.34 16.66
C ASP A 64 -28.02 -37.74 16.44
N GLY A 65 -28.48 -37.73 15.18
CA GLY A 65 -29.66 -38.44 14.78
C GLY A 65 -30.78 -37.73 14.02
N GLU A 66 -30.62 -36.49 13.57
CA GLU A 66 -31.56 -35.92 12.59
C GLU A 66 -30.89 -35.82 11.22
N GLN A 67 -31.23 -36.74 10.32
CA GLN A 67 -31.07 -36.56 8.89
C GLN A 67 -32.01 -35.43 8.47
N LEU A 68 -31.47 -34.22 8.40
CA LEU A 68 -32.05 -33.13 7.61
C LEU A 68 -32.00 -33.55 6.15
N ASP A 69 -33.14 -33.99 5.62
CA ASP A 69 -33.38 -34.06 4.18
C ASP A 69 -33.25 -32.62 3.63
N THR A 70 -32.00 -32.23 3.35
CA THR A 70 -31.72 -30.99 2.59
C THR A 70 -32.16 -31.28 1.17
N GLU A 71 -33.32 -30.75 0.76
CA GLU A 71 -33.67 -30.66 -0.65
C GLU A 71 -32.44 -30.14 -1.43
N PRO A 72 -32.13 -30.72 -2.59
CA PRO A 72 -30.95 -30.29 -3.36
C PRO A 72 -31.07 -28.80 -3.65
N GLN A 73 -30.14 -28.02 -3.13
CA GLN A 73 -30.12 -26.57 -3.30
C GLN A 73 -30.08 -26.26 -4.80
N ILE A 74 -31.20 -25.84 -5.37
CA ILE A 74 -31.38 -25.58 -6.80
C ILE A 74 -30.47 -24.41 -7.25
N TRP A 75 -30.15 -23.49 -6.33
CA TRP A 75 -29.37 -22.28 -6.61
C TRP A 75 -27.98 -22.36 -5.98
N PRO A 76 -26.91 -22.04 -6.72
CA PRO A 76 -25.53 -22.20 -6.24
C PRO A 76 -25.07 -21.18 -5.20
N LEU A 77 -25.82 -20.11 -4.95
CA LEU A 77 -25.55 -19.09 -3.94
C LEU A 77 -26.70 -19.04 -2.94
N GLN A 78 -26.42 -18.54 -1.74
CA GLN A 78 -27.45 -18.24 -0.75
C GLN A 78 -28.24 -16.99 -1.16
N GLN A 79 -29.48 -16.86 -0.68
CA GLN A 79 -30.35 -15.73 -1.04
C GLN A 79 -29.71 -14.37 -0.67
N GLU A 80 -28.99 -14.28 0.45
CA GLU A 80 -28.28 -13.08 0.86
C GLU A 80 -27.12 -12.74 -0.09
N GLU A 81 -26.43 -13.75 -0.60
CA GLU A 81 -25.37 -13.58 -1.60
C GLU A 81 -25.93 -13.04 -2.92
N TYR A 82 -27.10 -13.54 -3.38
CA TYR A 82 -27.81 -13.01 -4.54
C TYR A 82 -28.18 -11.53 -4.35
N ARG A 83 -28.71 -11.16 -3.19
CA ARG A 83 -29.04 -9.76 -2.86
C ARG A 83 -27.80 -8.88 -2.82
N ARG A 84 -26.73 -9.38 -2.21
CA ARG A 84 -25.46 -8.64 -2.03
C ARG A 84 -24.70 -8.45 -3.34
N TYR A 85 -24.55 -9.50 -4.13
CA TYR A 85 -23.70 -9.50 -5.34
C TYR A 85 -24.51 -9.31 -6.62
N GLY A 86 -25.81 -9.17 -6.57
CA GLY A 86 -26.69 -9.07 -7.73
C GLY A 86 -26.27 -7.98 -8.73
N ARG A 87 -25.92 -6.80 -8.22
CA ARG A 87 -25.44 -5.69 -9.07
C ARG A 87 -24.15 -5.99 -9.80
N GLN A 88 -23.29 -6.81 -9.23
CA GLN A 88 -22.03 -7.26 -9.82
C GLN A 88 -22.28 -8.38 -10.82
N MET A 89 -23.20 -9.30 -10.51
CA MET A 89 -23.52 -10.45 -11.39
C MET A 89 -24.24 -10.07 -12.68
N ILE A 90 -24.92 -8.93 -12.76
CA ILE A 90 -25.54 -8.45 -14.01
C ILE A 90 -24.54 -7.80 -14.98
N VAL A 91 -23.27 -7.64 -14.55
CA VAL A 91 -22.19 -7.19 -15.44
C VAL A 91 -21.71 -8.41 -16.25
N ASP A 92 -21.78 -8.35 -17.57
CA ASP A 92 -21.50 -9.48 -18.48
C ASP A 92 -20.14 -10.15 -18.24
N GLN A 93 -19.11 -9.34 -17.90
CA GLN A 93 -17.76 -9.81 -17.64
C GLN A 93 -17.63 -10.59 -16.34
N ILE A 94 -18.60 -10.51 -15.45
CA ILE A 94 -18.66 -11.25 -14.18
C ILE A 94 -19.67 -12.38 -14.29
N GLY A 95 -20.95 -12.06 -14.46
CA GLY A 95 -22.04 -13.04 -14.49
C GLY A 95 -22.10 -13.90 -13.23
N LEU A 96 -22.95 -14.91 -13.23
CA LEU A 96 -23.01 -15.90 -12.16
C LEU A 96 -21.70 -16.71 -12.07
N GLN A 97 -21.12 -17.07 -13.21
CA GLN A 97 -19.89 -17.89 -13.24
C GLN A 97 -18.68 -17.17 -12.67
N GLY A 98 -18.55 -15.86 -12.94
CA GLY A 98 -17.50 -15.03 -12.32
C GLY A 98 -17.70 -14.93 -10.82
N GLN A 99 -18.92 -14.75 -10.34
CA GLN A 99 -19.23 -14.72 -8.91
C GLN A 99 -18.88 -16.04 -8.20
N LEU A 100 -19.17 -17.18 -8.83
CA LEU A 100 -18.81 -18.50 -8.31
C LEU A 100 -17.28 -18.70 -8.26
N LYS A 101 -16.55 -18.18 -9.25
CA LYS A 101 -15.08 -18.17 -9.22
C LYS A 101 -14.56 -17.31 -8.06
N LEU A 102 -15.10 -16.10 -7.86
CA LEU A 102 -14.72 -15.24 -6.74
C LEU A 102 -14.99 -15.91 -5.39
N ARG A 103 -16.16 -16.53 -5.23
CA ARG A 103 -16.53 -17.25 -4.00
C ARG A 103 -15.59 -18.42 -3.68
N LYS A 104 -15.03 -19.07 -4.67
CA LYS A 104 -14.05 -20.16 -4.51
C LYS A 104 -12.63 -19.67 -4.32
N ALA A 105 -12.33 -18.45 -4.74
CA ALA A 105 -10.98 -17.91 -4.76
C ALA A 105 -10.44 -17.58 -3.36
N SER A 106 -9.14 -17.73 -3.21
CA SER A 106 -8.36 -17.37 -2.03
C SER A 106 -7.33 -16.30 -2.41
N VAL A 107 -7.41 -15.12 -1.79
CA VAL A 107 -6.56 -13.97 -2.06
C VAL A 107 -5.70 -13.65 -0.83
N LEU A 108 -4.39 -13.47 -1.05
CA LEU A 108 -3.46 -13.03 -0.02
C LEU A 108 -3.08 -11.57 -0.22
N ILE A 109 -3.31 -10.73 0.79
CA ILE A 109 -2.94 -9.32 0.79
C ILE A 109 -1.75 -9.13 1.73
N ILE A 110 -0.63 -8.65 1.20
CA ILE A 110 0.59 -8.41 1.98
C ILE A 110 0.73 -6.91 2.18
N GLY A 111 0.48 -6.47 3.41
CA GLY A 111 0.38 -5.09 3.83
C GLY A 111 -1.07 -4.63 4.03
N ALA A 112 -1.42 -4.23 5.26
CA ALA A 112 -2.70 -3.63 5.64
C ALA A 112 -2.60 -2.09 5.74
N GLY A 113 -1.79 -1.50 4.87
CA GLY A 113 -1.54 -0.07 4.76
C GLY A 113 -2.49 0.64 3.79
N GLY A 114 -2.02 1.75 3.22
CA GLY A 114 -2.83 2.59 2.32
C GLY A 114 -3.28 1.91 1.03
N LEU A 115 -2.51 0.94 0.51
CA LEU A 115 -2.86 0.10 -0.64
C LEU A 115 -3.79 -1.04 -0.22
N GLY A 116 -3.40 -1.79 0.83
CA GLY A 116 -4.11 -2.99 1.25
C GLY A 116 -5.49 -2.70 1.82
N CYS A 117 -5.70 -1.55 2.49
CA CYS A 117 -7.00 -1.17 3.01
C CYS A 117 -8.10 -1.14 1.95
N PRO A 118 -8.03 -0.31 0.89
CA PRO A 118 -9.05 -0.28 -0.14
C PRO A 118 -9.11 -1.59 -0.95
N ALA A 119 -7.95 -2.24 -1.20
CA ALA A 119 -7.94 -3.52 -1.87
C ALA A 119 -8.75 -4.58 -1.11
N ALA A 120 -8.54 -4.71 0.20
CA ALA A 120 -9.27 -5.64 1.06
C ALA A 120 -10.78 -5.34 1.11
N MET A 121 -11.16 -4.05 1.20
CA MET A 121 -12.57 -3.65 1.20
C MET A 121 -13.31 -4.10 -0.06
N TYR A 122 -12.74 -3.82 -1.23
CA TYR A 122 -13.40 -4.18 -2.49
C TYR A 122 -13.40 -5.68 -2.77
N LEU A 123 -12.34 -6.41 -2.40
CA LEU A 123 -12.31 -7.87 -2.55
C LEU A 123 -13.29 -8.55 -1.60
N ALA A 124 -13.36 -8.11 -0.37
CA ALA A 124 -14.38 -8.58 0.59
C ALA A 124 -15.80 -8.24 0.11
N GLY A 125 -16.03 -6.98 -0.32
CA GLY A 125 -17.30 -6.52 -0.87
C GLY A 125 -17.73 -7.30 -2.11
N ALA A 126 -16.79 -7.70 -2.96
CA ALA A 126 -17.04 -8.52 -4.16
C ALA A 126 -17.31 -10.00 -3.86
N GLY A 127 -17.13 -10.45 -2.62
CA GLY A 127 -17.42 -11.83 -2.21
C GLY A 127 -16.32 -12.83 -2.59
N VAL A 128 -15.06 -12.43 -2.49
CA VAL A 128 -13.91 -13.35 -2.54
C VAL A 128 -14.01 -14.30 -1.35
N GLY A 129 -13.94 -15.62 -1.60
CA GLY A 129 -14.23 -16.63 -0.58
C GLY A 129 -13.27 -16.64 0.60
N THR A 130 -11.97 -16.44 0.37
CA THR A 130 -10.97 -16.35 1.44
C THR A 130 -10.06 -15.15 1.20
N VAL A 131 -9.92 -14.29 2.22
CA VAL A 131 -9.02 -13.14 2.22
C VAL A 131 -8.03 -13.28 3.37
N GLY A 132 -6.78 -13.59 3.05
CA GLY A 132 -5.67 -13.56 4.00
C GLY A 132 -5.01 -12.19 4.02
N ILE A 133 -4.66 -11.69 5.21
CA ILE A 133 -3.99 -10.41 5.37
C ILE A 133 -2.74 -10.58 6.22
N ILE A 134 -1.59 -10.16 5.71
CA ILE A 134 -0.30 -10.18 6.43
C ILE A 134 0.12 -8.75 6.73
N ASP A 135 0.32 -8.42 7.98
CA ASP A 135 0.95 -7.18 8.44
C ASP A 135 1.38 -7.31 9.90
N GLY A 136 2.60 -6.93 10.21
CA GLY A 136 3.16 -7.01 11.57
C GLY A 136 3.01 -5.75 12.40
N ASP A 137 2.49 -4.66 11.81
CA ASP A 137 2.43 -3.36 12.46
C ASP A 137 1.11 -3.15 13.22
N THR A 138 1.14 -2.15 14.11
CA THR A 138 -0.04 -1.63 14.78
C THR A 138 -0.59 -0.38 14.08
N VAL A 139 -1.85 -0.07 14.33
CA VAL A 139 -2.51 1.16 13.85
C VAL A 139 -1.91 2.36 14.58
N GLU A 140 -1.45 3.35 13.83
CA GLU A 140 -0.97 4.62 14.33
C GLU A 140 -1.88 5.77 13.86
N SER A 141 -1.98 6.82 14.67
CA SER A 141 -2.78 8.01 14.33
C SER A 141 -2.31 8.67 13.03
N SER A 142 -0.99 8.72 12.80
CA SER A 142 -0.34 9.25 11.60
C SER A 142 -0.71 8.51 10.30
N ASN A 143 -1.27 7.31 10.40
CA ASN A 143 -1.64 6.48 9.27
C ASN A 143 -3.08 6.69 8.79
N LEU A 144 -3.96 7.22 9.66
CA LEU A 144 -5.41 7.25 9.44
C LEU A 144 -5.85 8.09 8.24
N HIS A 145 -5.05 9.06 7.81
CA HIS A 145 -5.36 9.88 6.63
C HIS A 145 -5.32 9.10 5.29
N ARG A 146 -4.72 7.87 5.30
CA ARG A 146 -4.57 7.02 4.10
C ARG A 146 -4.92 5.55 4.30
N GLN A 147 -4.98 5.06 5.54
CA GLN A 147 -5.29 3.66 5.88
C GLN A 147 -6.73 3.54 6.35
N ILE A 148 -7.67 3.66 5.43
CA ILE A 148 -9.10 3.93 5.64
C ILE A 148 -9.91 2.78 6.25
N LEU A 149 -9.37 1.57 6.36
CA LEU A 149 -9.96 0.47 7.13
C LEU A 149 -9.84 0.67 8.64
N HIS A 150 -8.83 1.44 9.05
CA HIS A 150 -8.56 1.65 10.48
C HIS A 150 -9.31 2.87 11.00
N ARG A 151 -9.62 2.84 12.28
CA ARG A 151 -10.36 3.90 12.98
C ARG A 151 -9.53 4.39 14.17
N THR A 152 -9.77 5.63 14.61
CA THR A 152 -9.09 6.23 15.78
C THR A 152 -9.19 5.34 17.03
N LYS A 153 -10.34 4.68 17.27
CA LYS A 153 -10.55 3.75 18.38
C LYS A 153 -9.60 2.52 18.35
N ASN A 154 -9.03 2.22 17.19
CA ASN A 154 -8.18 1.04 16.98
C ASN A 154 -6.67 1.38 17.02
N VAL A 155 -6.28 2.62 17.34
CA VAL A 155 -4.88 2.99 17.51
C VAL A 155 -4.23 2.10 18.58
N GLY A 156 -3.06 1.52 18.25
CA GLY A 156 -2.34 0.54 19.07
C GLY A 156 -2.73 -0.93 18.83
N LYS A 157 -3.87 -1.21 18.16
CA LYS A 157 -4.28 -2.57 17.77
C LYS A 157 -3.49 -3.01 16.53
N TYR A 158 -3.23 -4.31 16.37
CA TYR A 158 -2.63 -4.81 15.12
C TYR A 158 -3.49 -4.40 13.91
N LYS A 159 -2.84 -3.93 12.83
CA LYS A 159 -3.53 -3.51 11.59
C LYS A 159 -4.40 -4.63 11.03
N VAL A 160 -3.91 -5.87 11.06
CA VAL A 160 -4.64 -7.05 10.59
C VAL A 160 -5.95 -7.24 11.35
N ASP A 161 -5.94 -7.12 12.69
CA ASP A 161 -7.13 -7.29 13.51
C ASP A 161 -8.15 -6.17 13.29
N SER A 162 -7.65 -4.94 13.20
CA SER A 162 -8.47 -3.77 12.89
C SER A 162 -9.14 -3.89 11.52
N ALA A 163 -8.41 -4.39 10.51
CA ALA A 163 -8.93 -4.62 9.17
C ALA A 163 -10.02 -5.71 9.17
N ILE A 164 -9.77 -6.85 9.79
CA ILE A 164 -10.71 -7.98 9.82
C ILE A 164 -11.98 -7.63 10.60
N GLU A 165 -11.89 -6.87 11.69
CA GLU A 165 -13.06 -6.36 12.40
C GLU A 165 -13.99 -5.59 11.44
N TYR A 166 -13.45 -4.65 10.68
CA TYR A 166 -14.19 -3.88 9.69
C TYR A 166 -14.76 -4.75 8.56
N LEU A 167 -13.93 -5.66 8.01
CA LEU A 167 -14.33 -6.48 6.86
C LEU A 167 -15.46 -7.46 7.20
N ARG A 168 -15.52 -7.99 8.44
CA ARG A 168 -16.61 -8.82 8.92
C ARG A 168 -17.93 -8.05 9.03
N GLU A 169 -17.86 -6.79 9.46
CA GLU A 169 -19.04 -5.90 9.48
C GLU A 169 -19.51 -5.57 8.05
N LEU A 170 -18.54 -5.37 7.11
CA LEU A 170 -18.85 -5.09 5.72
C LEU A 170 -19.46 -6.29 5.00
N ASN A 171 -18.85 -7.47 5.15
CA ASN A 171 -19.31 -8.71 4.51
C ASN A 171 -18.96 -9.93 5.38
N PRO A 172 -19.94 -10.61 5.99
CA PRO A 172 -19.69 -11.76 6.87
C PRO A 172 -19.41 -13.08 6.12
N HIS A 173 -19.67 -13.16 4.80
CA HIS A 173 -19.57 -14.41 4.04
C HIS A 173 -18.12 -14.87 3.78
N PRO A 174 -17.13 -14.00 3.47
CA PRO A 174 -15.76 -14.42 3.27
C PRO A 174 -15.09 -14.95 4.53
N ASN A 175 -14.17 -15.89 4.35
CA ASN A 175 -13.26 -16.32 5.40
C ASN A 175 -12.07 -15.36 5.49
N TYR A 176 -11.86 -14.73 6.64
CA TYR A 176 -10.74 -13.78 6.86
C TYR A 176 -9.66 -14.42 7.73
N VAL A 177 -8.44 -14.49 7.18
CA VAL A 177 -7.30 -15.16 7.83
C VAL A 177 -6.24 -14.12 8.23
N PRO A 178 -6.04 -13.86 9.54
CA PRO A 178 -5.03 -12.92 10.03
C PRO A 178 -3.64 -13.55 10.12
N TYR A 179 -2.62 -12.83 9.66
CA TYR A 179 -1.20 -13.11 9.91
C TYR A 179 -0.56 -11.88 10.55
N ARG A 180 -0.43 -11.87 11.88
CA ARG A 180 0.15 -10.76 12.67
C ARG A 180 1.67 -10.84 12.66
N THR A 181 2.26 -10.81 11.48
CA THR A 181 3.71 -10.94 11.29
C THR A 181 4.16 -10.24 10.03
N ARG A 182 5.44 -9.92 9.95
CA ARG A 182 6.06 -9.53 8.68
C ARG A 182 6.39 -10.80 7.90
N LEU A 183 6.23 -10.73 6.59
CA LEU A 183 6.55 -11.86 5.70
C LEU A 183 8.05 -12.13 5.71
N THR A 184 8.41 -13.38 6.00
CA THR A 184 9.80 -13.86 5.96
C THR A 184 10.02 -14.82 4.78
N PRO A 185 11.27 -15.00 4.29
CA PRO A 185 11.57 -15.98 3.24
C PRO A 185 11.18 -17.40 3.64
N GLN A 186 11.31 -17.74 4.92
CA GLN A 186 11.00 -19.05 5.47
C GLN A 186 9.50 -19.35 5.47
N ASP A 187 8.68 -18.36 5.80
CA ASP A 187 7.23 -18.52 5.93
C ASP A 187 6.49 -18.37 4.59
N ALA A 188 7.04 -17.54 3.70
CA ALA A 188 6.39 -17.17 2.44
C ALA A 188 5.92 -18.38 1.61
N PRO A 189 6.74 -19.43 1.38
CA PRO A 189 6.29 -20.58 0.60
C PRO A 189 5.08 -21.29 1.20
N ASN A 190 5.06 -21.49 2.52
CA ASN A 190 4.00 -22.21 3.22
C ASN A 190 2.68 -21.41 3.25
N ILE A 191 2.77 -20.08 3.30
CA ILE A 191 1.59 -19.20 3.27
C ILE A 191 1.02 -19.13 1.87
N PHE A 192 1.85 -18.88 0.85
CA PHE A 192 1.42 -18.69 -0.54
C PHE A 192 0.73 -19.91 -1.15
N THR A 193 1.09 -21.13 -0.74
CA THR A 193 0.42 -22.36 -1.23
C THR A 193 -1.08 -22.37 -0.96
N LYS A 194 -1.57 -21.65 0.05
CA LYS A 194 -2.97 -21.60 0.46
C LYS A 194 -3.81 -20.62 -0.37
N TYR A 195 -3.20 -19.86 -1.26
CA TYR A 195 -3.84 -18.78 -2.00
C TYR A 195 -3.67 -18.93 -3.51
N ASP A 196 -4.63 -18.43 -4.26
CA ASP A 196 -4.64 -18.47 -5.72
C ASP A 196 -3.89 -17.29 -6.33
N ILE A 197 -3.93 -16.14 -5.67
CA ILE A 197 -3.34 -14.88 -6.11
C ILE A 197 -2.84 -14.08 -4.93
N VAL A 198 -1.79 -13.29 -5.15
CA VAL A 198 -1.16 -12.46 -4.12
C VAL A 198 -1.21 -10.99 -4.52
N LEU A 199 -1.57 -10.12 -3.58
CA LEU A 199 -1.47 -8.67 -3.74
C LEU A 199 -0.25 -8.16 -2.95
N ASP A 200 0.65 -7.53 -3.66
CA ASP A 200 1.76 -6.79 -3.07
C ASP A 200 1.33 -5.36 -2.79
N CYS A 201 1.03 -5.11 -1.51
CA CYS A 201 0.64 -3.80 -0.97
C CYS A 201 1.73 -3.21 -0.07
N THR A 202 3.00 -3.63 -0.28
CA THR A 202 4.15 -3.23 0.53
C THR A 202 4.80 -1.96 0.01
N ASP A 203 5.61 -1.32 0.83
CA ASP A 203 6.30 -0.07 0.53
C ASP A 203 7.83 -0.20 0.50
N ASN A 204 8.36 -1.42 0.59
CA ASN A 204 9.80 -1.65 0.56
C ASN A 204 10.24 -2.64 -0.53
N PRO A 205 11.38 -2.40 -1.20
CA PRO A 205 11.86 -3.23 -2.30
C PRO A 205 12.17 -4.68 -1.89
N ALA A 206 12.75 -4.91 -0.72
CA ALA A 206 13.15 -6.24 -0.26
C ALA A 206 11.95 -7.20 -0.20
N THR A 207 10.84 -6.77 0.40
CA THR A 207 9.61 -7.56 0.45
C THR A 207 9.00 -7.76 -0.94
N ARG A 208 9.08 -6.79 -1.86
CA ARG A 208 8.60 -6.95 -3.24
C ARG A 208 9.34 -8.02 -4.00
N TYR A 209 10.68 -8.09 -3.88
CA TYR A 209 11.48 -9.15 -4.46
C TYR A 209 11.09 -10.51 -3.88
N LEU A 210 10.98 -10.62 -2.54
CA LEU A 210 10.57 -11.85 -1.87
C LEU A 210 9.19 -12.33 -2.35
N ILE A 211 8.20 -11.44 -2.41
CA ILE A 211 6.85 -11.75 -2.89
C ILE A 211 6.89 -12.28 -4.32
N SER A 212 7.56 -11.57 -5.21
CA SER A 212 7.63 -11.94 -6.62
C SER A 212 8.37 -13.26 -6.84
N ASP A 213 9.49 -13.47 -6.17
CA ASP A 213 10.28 -14.70 -6.31
C ASP A 213 9.49 -15.92 -5.80
N THR A 214 8.89 -15.81 -4.61
CA THR A 214 8.04 -16.86 -4.04
C THR A 214 6.86 -17.19 -4.97
N ALA A 215 6.21 -16.17 -5.52
CA ALA A 215 5.08 -16.34 -6.41
C ALA A 215 5.46 -17.04 -7.72
N VAL A 216 6.61 -16.72 -8.30
CA VAL A 216 7.12 -17.41 -9.50
C VAL A 216 7.35 -18.89 -9.21
N LEU A 217 8.05 -19.20 -8.12
CA LEU A 217 8.40 -20.58 -7.75
C LEU A 217 7.18 -21.45 -7.44
N LEU A 218 6.08 -20.83 -6.99
CA LEU A 218 4.82 -21.51 -6.67
C LEU A 218 3.74 -21.36 -7.77
N GLY A 219 4.07 -20.73 -8.89
CA GLY A 219 3.12 -20.54 -10.00
C GLY A 219 1.93 -19.65 -9.62
N LYS A 220 2.12 -18.61 -8.80
CA LYS A 220 1.06 -17.69 -8.37
C LYS A 220 1.16 -16.36 -9.12
N PRO A 221 0.06 -15.79 -9.64
CA PRO A 221 0.05 -14.42 -10.12
C PRO A 221 0.17 -13.42 -8.96
N VAL A 222 0.78 -12.26 -9.24
CA VAL A 222 0.90 -11.17 -8.27
C VAL A 222 0.35 -9.89 -8.88
N VAL A 223 -0.51 -9.18 -8.14
CA VAL A 223 -0.92 -7.81 -8.46
C VAL A 223 -0.13 -6.87 -7.56
N SER A 224 0.88 -6.23 -8.12
CA SER A 224 1.80 -5.35 -7.38
C SER A 224 1.49 -3.89 -7.65
N ALA A 225 1.36 -3.08 -6.60
CA ALA A 225 1.23 -1.65 -6.71
C ALA A 225 2.20 -0.92 -5.79
N SER A 226 2.47 0.33 -6.12
CA SER A 226 3.16 1.27 -5.24
C SER A 226 2.64 2.68 -5.46
N ALA A 227 2.77 3.51 -4.43
CA ALA A 227 2.42 4.91 -4.51
C ALA A 227 3.38 5.73 -3.65
N LEU A 228 3.77 6.90 -4.16
CA LEU A 228 4.62 7.85 -3.47
C LEU A 228 4.22 9.26 -3.90
N ARG A 229 4.07 10.17 -2.95
CA ARG A 229 3.66 11.56 -3.21
C ARG A 229 2.32 11.63 -3.96
N THR A 230 2.37 11.97 -5.23
CA THR A 230 1.22 12.15 -6.13
C THR A 230 1.17 11.12 -7.24
N GLU A 231 2.06 10.13 -7.18
CA GLU A 231 2.26 9.15 -8.23
C GLU A 231 1.98 7.74 -7.75
N GLY A 232 1.53 6.90 -8.66
CA GLY A 232 1.28 5.49 -8.42
C GLY A 232 1.65 4.64 -9.62
N GLN A 233 1.93 3.37 -9.36
CA GLN A 233 2.16 2.38 -10.39
C GLN A 233 1.53 1.05 -10.00
N LEU A 234 1.05 0.31 -11.00
CA LEU A 234 0.42 -0.99 -10.85
C LEU A 234 0.82 -1.90 -12.00
N THR A 235 1.10 -3.15 -11.68
CA THR A 235 1.41 -4.19 -12.66
C THR A 235 0.93 -5.56 -12.19
N ILE A 236 0.58 -6.44 -13.15
CA ILE A 236 0.34 -7.84 -12.90
C ILE A 236 1.61 -8.60 -13.28
N LEU A 237 2.18 -9.31 -12.33
CA LEU A 237 3.40 -10.08 -12.47
C LEU A 237 3.09 -11.57 -12.54
N ASN A 238 3.97 -12.33 -13.21
CA ASN A 238 3.84 -13.79 -13.36
C ASN A 238 2.46 -14.23 -13.89
N TYR A 239 1.92 -13.49 -14.85
CA TYR A 239 0.65 -13.82 -15.49
C TYR A 239 0.79 -13.87 -17.03
N PRO A 240 0.45 -14.99 -17.71
CA PRO A 240 0.02 -16.25 -17.12
C PRO A 240 1.10 -16.88 -16.23
N PRO A 241 0.71 -17.54 -15.12
CA PRO A 241 1.66 -18.23 -14.26
C PRO A 241 2.16 -19.48 -14.97
N LYS A 242 3.47 -19.58 -15.16
CA LYS A 242 4.17 -20.70 -15.78
C LYS A 242 5.40 -21.06 -14.94
N PRO A 243 5.85 -22.31 -14.98
CA PRO A 243 7.09 -22.72 -14.31
C PRO A 243 8.28 -21.86 -14.72
N PRO A 244 9.34 -21.77 -13.91
CA PRO A 244 10.63 -21.24 -14.35
C PRO A 244 11.09 -21.96 -15.62
N GLY A 245 11.73 -21.23 -16.55
CA GLY A 245 12.13 -21.76 -17.84
C GLY A 245 11.10 -21.63 -18.97
N ASP A 246 9.82 -21.62 -18.68
CA ASP A 246 8.80 -21.42 -19.70
C ASP A 246 8.68 -19.96 -20.12
N SER A 247 9.17 -19.64 -21.32
CA SER A 247 9.17 -18.29 -21.89
C SER A 247 7.78 -17.73 -22.21
N SER A 248 6.73 -18.58 -22.20
CA SER A 248 5.33 -18.15 -22.42
C SER A 248 4.72 -17.53 -21.16
N GLY A 249 5.38 -17.67 -20.01
CA GLY A 249 4.94 -17.05 -18.75
C GLY A 249 5.09 -15.54 -18.73
N GLY A 250 4.29 -14.88 -17.88
CA GLY A 250 4.39 -13.44 -17.66
C GLY A 250 5.69 -13.02 -16.96
N PRO A 251 6.15 -11.78 -17.16
CA PRO A 251 7.36 -11.27 -16.50
C PRO A 251 7.18 -11.22 -14.99
N CYS A 252 8.25 -11.46 -14.25
CA CYS A 252 8.32 -11.27 -12.82
C CYS A 252 8.92 -9.89 -12.45
N TYR A 253 8.96 -9.54 -11.17
CA TYR A 253 9.53 -8.27 -10.73
C TYR A 253 10.99 -8.10 -11.15
N ARG A 254 11.82 -9.18 -11.07
CA ARG A 254 13.22 -9.16 -11.53
C ARG A 254 13.37 -9.02 -13.05
N CYS A 255 12.36 -9.35 -13.83
CA CYS A 255 12.39 -9.08 -15.26
C CYS A 255 12.27 -7.57 -15.57
N ILE A 256 11.55 -6.84 -14.73
CA ILE A 256 11.34 -5.39 -14.86
C ILE A 256 12.47 -4.65 -14.16
N PHE A 257 12.77 -5.02 -12.92
CA PHE A 257 13.79 -4.43 -12.05
C PHE A 257 14.86 -5.47 -11.68
N PRO A 258 15.84 -5.72 -12.56
CA PRO A 258 16.84 -6.78 -12.34
C PRO A 258 17.83 -6.46 -11.23
N LYS A 259 18.00 -5.19 -10.92
CA LYS A 259 18.80 -4.67 -9.80
C LYS A 259 17.91 -3.80 -8.93
N PRO A 260 18.06 -3.87 -7.61
CA PRO A 260 17.36 -2.95 -6.72
C PRO A 260 17.87 -1.53 -6.93
N PRO A 261 17.05 -0.51 -6.62
CA PRO A 261 17.52 0.86 -6.57
C PRO A 261 18.60 1.00 -5.48
N PRO A 262 19.54 1.94 -5.62
CA PRO A 262 20.48 2.28 -4.56
C PRO A 262 19.74 2.58 -3.25
N ALA A 263 20.26 2.10 -2.11
CA ALA A 263 19.58 2.22 -0.82
C ALA A 263 19.27 3.67 -0.41
N ASP A 264 20.16 4.59 -0.76
CA ASP A 264 20.03 6.05 -0.55
C ASP A 264 18.95 6.71 -1.42
N SER A 265 18.53 6.06 -2.50
CA SER A 265 17.47 6.53 -3.38
C SER A 265 16.07 6.02 -3.01
N VAL A 266 15.99 5.09 -2.05
CA VAL A 266 14.70 4.53 -1.58
C VAL A 266 14.11 5.43 -0.51
N VAL A 267 13.11 6.21 -0.90
CA VAL A 267 12.36 7.07 0.02
C VAL A 267 11.13 6.32 0.51
N SER A 268 10.98 6.18 1.83
CA SER A 268 9.77 5.58 2.41
C SER A 268 8.55 6.50 2.21
N CYS A 269 7.34 5.93 2.26
CA CYS A 269 6.11 6.74 2.27
C CYS A 269 6.03 7.68 3.49
N ALA A 270 6.72 7.35 4.58
CA ALA A 270 6.77 8.17 5.78
C ALA A 270 7.64 9.43 5.57
N ASP A 271 8.70 9.33 4.79
CA ASP A 271 9.65 10.43 4.56
C ASP A 271 9.33 11.22 3.30
N GLY A 272 8.87 10.54 2.23
CA GLY A 272 8.53 11.15 0.96
C GLY A 272 7.18 11.86 0.93
N GLY A 273 6.29 11.54 1.86
CA GLY A 273 4.90 11.96 1.86
C GLY A 273 4.04 11.20 0.86
N ILE A 274 2.72 11.19 1.08
CA ILE A 274 1.73 10.52 0.24
C ILE A 274 0.36 11.14 0.41
N ILE A 275 -0.35 11.36 -0.69
CA ILE A 275 -1.75 11.79 -0.67
C ILE A 275 -2.64 10.55 -0.56
N GLY A 276 -3.52 10.48 0.46
CA GLY A 276 -4.41 9.33 0.71
C GLY A 276 -5.18 8.85 -0.52
N PRO A 277 -5.89 9.71 -1.28
CA PRO A 277 -6.57 9.32 -2.50
C PRO A 277 -5.69 8.67 -3.58
N VAL A 278 -4.41 9.04 -3.69
CA VAL A 278 -3.47 8.44 -4.65
C VAL A 278 -3.20 6.98 -4.31
N VAL A 279 -2.81 6.72 -3.08
CA VAL A 279 -2.57 5.34 -2.62
C VAL A 279 -3.87 4.54 -2.58
N GLY A 280 -4.99 5.18 -2.21
CA GLY A 280 -6.32 4.59 -2.24
C GLY A 280 -6.74 4.13 -3.63
N LEU A 281 -6.57 4.98 -4.65
CA LEU A 281 -6.84 4.65 -6.06
C LEU A 281 -6.02 3.44 -6.51
N MET A 282 -4.74 3.38 -6.19
CA MET A 282 -3.89 2.26 -6.57
C MET A 282 -4.35 0.95 -5.92
N GLY A 283 -4.79 0.97 -4.66
CA GLY A 283 -5.35 -0.21 -3.99
C GLY A 283 -6.70 -0.64 -4.56
N VAL A 284 -7.56 0.31 -4.96
CA VAL A 284 -8.81 0.00 -5.69
C VAL A 284 -8.50 -0.65 -7.03
N MET A 285 -7.54 -0.14 -7.77
CA MET A 285 -7.10 -0.74 -9.03
C MET A 285 -6.49 -2.14 -8.82
N GLN A 286 -5.76 -2.39 -7.72
CA GLN A 286 -5.31 -3.75 -7.37
C GLN A 286 -6.49 -4.71 -7.19
N ALA A 287 -7.53 -4.29 -6.49
CA ALA A 287 -8.73 -5.10 -6.33
C ALA A 287 -9.40 -5.41 -7.67
N LEU A 288 -9.55 -4.40 -8.53
CA LEU A 288 -10.16 -4.56 -9.86
C LEU A 288 -9.36 -5.54 -10.73
N GLU A 289 -8.04 -5.39 -10.80
CA GLU A 289 -7.20 -6.32 -11.58
C GLU A 289 -7.18 -7.73 -10.98
N THR A 290 -7.28 -7.86 -9.66
CA THR A 290 -7.42 -9.15 -8.99
C THR A 290 -8.73 -9.84 -9.37
N ILE A 291 -9.85 -9.12 -9.34
CA ILE A 291 -11.16 -9.63 -9.80
C ILE A 291 -11.05 -10.06 -11.26
N ARG A 292 -10.45 -9.23 -12.11
CA ARG A 292 -10.26 -9.52 -13.53
C ARG A 292 -9.43 -10.80 -13.75
N VAL A 293 -8.31 -10.98 -13.02
CA VAL A 293 -7.48 -12.19 -13.11
C VAL A 293 -8.25 -13.43 -12.66
N LEU A 294 -9.06 -13.34 -11.62
CA LEU A 294 -9.81 -14.47 -11.08
C LEU A 294 -11.02 -14.87 -11.94
N THR A 295 -11.64 -13.92 -12.62
CA THR A 295 -12.89 -14.18 -13.39
C THR A 295 -12.66 -14.43 -14.87
N SER A 296 -11.64 -13.79 -15.47
CA SER A 296 -11.37 -13.91 -16.90
C SER A 296 -10.66 -15.24 -17.25
N PRO A 297 -10.90 -15.80 -18.44
CA PRO A 297 -10.09 -16.90 -18.95
C PRO A 297 -8.67 -16.40 -19.29
N PHE A 298 -7.68 -17.30 -19.31
CA PHE A 298 -6.29 -16.96 -19.71
C PHE A 298 -6.19 -16.44 -21.14
N THR A 299 -6.98 -17.05 -22.03
CA THR A 299 -7.07 -16.68 -23.45
C THR A 299 -8.51 -16.34 -23.80
N THR A 300 -8.68 -15.40 -24.71
CA THR A 300 -9.97 -15.11 -25.34
C THR A 300 -10.39 -16.25 -26.28
N GLU A 301 -11.63 -16.26 -26.74
CA GLU A 301 -12.11 -17.20 -27.76
C GLU A 301 -11.30 -17.10 -29.06
N THR A 302 -10.69 -15.96 -29.35
CA THR A 302 -9.80 -15.73 -30.51
C THR A 302 -8.37 -16.24 -30.28
N GLY A 303 -8.06 -16.84 -29.12
CA GLY A 303 -6.73 -17.35 -28.77
C GLY A 303 -5.73 -16.29 -28.28
N GLU A 304 -6.15 -15.04 -28.15
CA GLU A 304 -5.29 -13.97 -27.62
C GLU A 304 -5.28 -14.00 -26.08
N GLN A 305 -4.19 -13.49 -25.47
CA GLN A 305 -4.15 -13.33 -24.03
C GLN A 305 -5.16 -12.27 -23.57
N SER A 306 -6.05 -12.63 -22.65
CA SER A 306 -7.06 -11.72 -22.10
C SER A 306 -6.45 -10.56 -21.32
N ILE A 307 -5.26 -10.77 -20.72
CA ILE A 307 -4.52 -9.76 -19.96
C ILE A 307 -3.11 -9.68 -20.52
N VAL A 308 -2.77 -8.52 -21.09
CA VAL A 308 -1.42 -8.24 -21.62
C VAL A 308 -0.58 -7.62 -20.49
N PRO A 309 0.63 -8.19 -20.21
CA PRO A 309 1.52 -7.61 -19.20
C PRO A 309 1.83 -6.15 -19.46
N SER A 310 1.48 -5.29 -18.53
CA SER A 310 1.66 -3.85 -18.63
C SER A 310 1.99 -3.23 -17.28
N LEU A 311 2.67 -2.09 -17.31
CA LEU A 311 2.86 -1.19 -16.18
C LEU A 311 1.93 0.01 -16.35
N ASN A 312 0.97 0.11 -15.48
CA ASN A 312 0.07 1.24 -15.39
C ASN A 312 0.69 2.29 -14.47
N LEU A 313 0.89 3.49 -14.98
CA LEU A 313 1.40 4.65 -14.26
C LEU A 313 0.27 5.65 -14.05
N PHE A 314 0.17 6.15 -12.84
CA PHE A 314 -0.73 7.24 -12.46
C PHE A 314 0.08 8.42 -11.92
N SER A 315 -0.29 9.64 -12.33
CA SER A 315 0.27 10.87 -11.78
C SER A 315 -0.86 11.89 -11.65
N ALA A 316 -1.20 12.27 -10.42
CA ALA A 316 -2.38 13.08 -10.13
C ALA A 316 -2.38 14.46 -10.80
N TYR A 317 -1.19 15.01 -11.06
CA TYR A 317 -1.03 16.35 -11.67
C TYR A 317 -0.54 16.31 -13.13
N SER A 318 -0.46 15.13 -13.74
CA SER A 318 -0.09 15.00 -15.16
C SER A 318 -1.32 15.02 -16.07
N VAL A 319 -1.13 15.42 -17.32
CA VAL A 319 -2.16 15.36 -18.36
C VAL A 319 -1.60 14.57 -19.54
N PRO A 320 -2.16 13.40 -19.86
CA PRO A 320 -3.17 12.64 -19.14
C PRO A 320 -2.64 12.04 -17.83
N PRO A 321 -3.49 11.80 -16.82
CA PRO A 321 -3.05 11.28 -15.53
C PRO A 321 -2.68 9.80 -15.55
N PHE A 322 -3.18 9.03 -16.51
CA PHE A 322 -2.88 7.62 -16.68
C PHE A 322 -2.04 7.39 -17.91
N ARG A 323 -1.02 6.52 -17.76
CA ARG A 323 -0.20 6.01 -18.86
C ARG A 323 -0.05 4.51 -18.72
N ASN A 324 -0.07 3.78 -19.85
CA ASN A 324 0.15 2.34 -19.87
C ASN A 324 1.40 2.04 -20.69
N ILE A 325 2.30 1.24 -20.14
CA ILE A 325 3.52 0.78 -20.80
C ILE A 325 3.46 -0.73 -20.92
N ARG A 326 3.43 -1.24 -22.15
CA ARG A 326 3.48 -2.68 -22.40
C ARG A 326 4.84 -3.24 -21.95
N LEU A 327 4.80 -4.28 -21.12
CA LEU A 327 6.00 -4.94 -20.63
C LEU A 327 6.52 -5.98 -21.63
N ARG A 328 7.82 -6.20 -21.60
CA ARG A 328 8.48 -7.30 -22.32
C ARG A 328 8.16 -8.63 -21.63
N LYS A 329 8.32 -9.72 -22.36
CA LYS A 329 8.25 -11.08 -21.83
C LYS A 329 9.34 -11.35 -20.78
N ARG A 330 9.37 -12.54 -20.18
CA ARG A 330 10.41 -13.01 -19.27
C ARG A 330 11.80 -12.81 -19.88
N ARG A 331 12.75 -12.39 -19.05
CA ARG A 331 14.16 -12.26 -19.45
C ARG A 331 14.82 -13.63 -19.46
N ALA A 332 15.58 -13.93 -20.50
CA ALA A 332 16.28 -15.22 -20.65
C ALA A 332 17.30 -15.51 -19.53
N ASN A 333 17.82 -14.47 -18.88
CA ASN A 333 18.81 -14.58 -17.79
C ASN A 333 18.25 -14.05 -16.46
N CYS A 334 16.96 -14.25 -16.20
CA CYS A 334 16.34 -13.86 -14.92
C CYS A 334 16.74 -14.83 -13.83
N SER A 335 17.15 -14.33 -12.66
CA SER A 335 17.61 -15.14 -11.54
C SER A 335 16.54 -16.09 -10.94
N VAL A 336 15.23 -15.89 -11.27
CA VAL A 336 14.17 -16.72 -10.68
C VAL A 336 13.27 -17.37 -11.73
N CYS A 337 12.97 -16.74 -12.87
CA CYS A 337 12.00 -17.25 -13.84
C CYS A 337 12.62 -17.79 -15.15
N SER A 338 13.95 -17.79 -15.29
CA SER A 338 14.65 -18.38 -16.45
C SER A 338 14.98 -19.85 -16.23
N ASP A 339 15.46 -20.52 -17.30
CA ASP A 339 15.99 -21.90 -17.23
C ASP A 339 17.21 -22.02 -16.31
N ASN A 340 18.03 -20.95 -16.22
CA ASN A 340 19.23 -20.88 -15.38
C ASN A 340 18.95 -20.08 -14.11
N SER A 341 17.80 -20.33 -13.46
CA SER A 341 17.47 -19.65 -12.21
C SER A 341 18.46 -20.03 -11.09
N SER A 342 18.93 -19.01 -10.35
CA SER A 342 19.79 -19.17 -9.18
C SER A 342 19.01 -19.14 -7.85
N ILE A 343 17.73 -18.87 -7.91
CA ILE A 343 16.81 -18.79 -6.75
C ILE A 343 15.79 -19.92 -6.89
N ASP A 344 15.69 -20.75 -5.87
CA ASP A 344 14.74 -21.85 -5.75
C ASP A 344 14.06 -21.86 -4.38
N LEU A 345 13.15 -22.83 -4.15
CA LEU A 345 12.42 -22.93 -2.89
C LEU A 345 13.32 -23.30 -1.68
N GLU A 346 14.43 -23.98 -1.92
CA GLU A 346 15.37 -24.35 -0.87
C GLU A 346 16.16 -23.14 -0.40
N SER A 347 16.65 -22.31 -1.33
CA SER A 347 17.34 -21.05 -1.03
C SER A 347 16.45 -20.06 -0.28
N LEU A 348 15.13 -20.05 -0.57
CA LEU A 348 14.17 -19.27 0.22
C LEU A 348 14.02 -19.82 1.65
N ARG A 349 13.78 -21.12 1.80
CA ARG A 349 13.54 -21.77 3.10
C ARG A 349 14.77 -21.73 4.02
N SER A 350 15.96 -21.90 3.45
CA SER A 350 17.21 -21.82 4.20
C SER A 350 17.56 -20.39 4.61
N GLY A 351 16.93 -19.37 4.00
CA GLY A 351 17.28 -17.97 4.21
C GLY A 351 18.61 -17.57 3.56
N SER A 352 19.17 -18.42 2.67
CA SER A 352 20.41 -18.10 1.94
C SER A 352 20.25 -16.92 0.98
N THR A 353 19.03 -16.61 0.57
CA THR A 353 18.71 -15.41 -0.19
C THR A 353 18.38 -14.27 0.77
N ASP A 354 19.38 -13.43 1.08
CA ASP A 354 19.19 -12.25 1.91
C ASP A 354 18.69 -11.08 1.08
N TYR A 355 17.38 -10.83 1.14
CA TYR A 355 16.72 -9.74 0.41
C TYR A 355 17.07 -8.36 0.96
N VAL A 356 17.38 -8.25 2.25
CA VAL A 356 17.78 -7.00 2.88
C VAL A 356 19.17 -6.61 2.41
N GLN A 357 20.11 -7.55 2.43
CA GLN A 357 21.45 -7.33 1.89
C GLN A 357 21.43 -7.08 0.38
N PHE A 358 20.60 -7.83 -0.38
CA PHE A 358 20.45 -7.64 -1.83
C PHE A 358 19.97 -6.24 -2.20
N CYS A 359 19.03 -5.67 -1.43
CA CYS A 359 18.50 -4.32 -1.66
C CYS A 359 19.38 -3.22 -1.04
N GLY A 360 20.45 -3.58 -0.36
CA GLY A 360 21.21 -2.67 0.48
C GLY A 360 20.45 -2.43 1.80
N SER A 361 21.05 -2.78 2.92
CA SER A 361 20.46 -2.44 4.21
C SER A 361 20.41 -0.93 4.35
N ALA A 362 19.23 -0.39 4.63
CA ALA A 362 19.10 0.96 5.17
C ALA A 362 19.52 1.03 6.65
N ASP A 363 20.27 0.04 7.14
CA ASP A 363 21.06 0.24 8.34
C ASP A 363 22.12 1.28 7.96
N PHE A 364 21.77 2.53 8.17
CA PHE A 364 22.73 3.63 8.19
C PHE A 364 23.76 3.29 9.28
N ALA A 365 24.79 2.53 8.91
CA ALA A 365 26.04 2.57 9.64
C ALA A 365 26.30 4.06 9.85
N SER A 366 26.43 4.48 11.11
CA SER A 366 26.62 5.90 11.42
C SER A 366 27.71 6.46 10.49
N LEU A 367 27.34 7.32 9.56
CA LEU A 367 28.26 7.96 8.61
C LEU A 367 29.26 8.86 9.35
N LEU A 368 28.89 9.27 10.56
CA LEU A 368 29.67 10.15 11.42
C LEU A 368 30.20 9.40 12.63
N MET A 369 31.35 9.82 13.11
CA MET A 369 31.92 9.30 14.35
C MET A 369 31.10 9.79 15.55
N PRO A 370 31.11 9.09 16.70
CA PRO A 370 30.30 9.48 17.87
C PRO A 370 30.49 10.94 18.35
N HIS A 371 31.70 11.47 18.25
CA HIS A 371 32.01 12.88 18.64
C HIS A 371 31.53 13.92 17.62
N GLU A 372 31.10 13.49 16.44
CA GLU A 372 30.50 14.34 15.39
C GLU A 372 28.98 14.36 15.46
N ARG A 373 28.40 13.76 16.49
CA ARG A 373 26.97 13.68 16.72
C ARG A 373 26.60 14.19 18.10
N ALA A 374 25.77 15.21 18.17
CA ALA A 374 25.24 15.76 19.41
C ALA A 374 23.83 15.22 19.68
N THR A 375 23.47 15.00 20.93
CA THR A 375 22.09 14.75 21.33
C THR A 375 21.25 16.03 21.28
N ALA A 376 19.93 15.91 21.24
CA ALA A 376 19.01 17.05 21.32
C ALA A 376 19.20 17.81 22.64
N THR A 377 19.49 17.09 23.73
CA THR A 377 19.75 17.68 25.06
C THR A 377 21.05 18.50 25.09
N GLU A 378 22.14 17.99 24.51
CA GLU A 378 23.41 18.73 24.41
C GLU A 378 23.25 20.02 23.60
N TYR A 379 22.53 19.98 22.50
CA TYR A 379 22.23 21.18 21.71
C TYR A 379 21.37 22.16 22.47
N ASN A 380 20.33 21.72 23.19
CA ASN A 380 19.48 22.58 24.01
C ASN A 380 20.25 23.22 25.15
N THR A 381 21.11 22.49 25.86
CA THR A 381 21.97 23.02 26.89
C THR A 381 22.84 24.16 26.36
N ARG A 382 23.41 23.97 25.16
CA ARG A 382 24.25 24.99 24.52
C ARG A 382 23.48 26.25 24.15
N LEU A 383 22.20 26.12 23.77
CA LEU A 383 21.32 27.28 23.53
C LEU A 383 21.01 28.05 24.85
N THR A 384 20.77 27.31 25.95
CA THR A 384 20.43 27.89 27.24
C THR A 384 21.61 28.56 27.94
N ASP A 385 22.79 27.95 27.82
CA ASP A 385 24.03 28.50 28.39
C ASP A 385 24.51 29.77 27.68
N ALA A 386 24.17 29.93 26.42
CA ALA A 386 24.46 31.12 25.63
C ALA A 386 23.58 32.34 26.00
N ALA A 387 22.40 32.10 26.59
CA ALA A 387 21.38 33.14 26.77
C ALA A 387 21.62 34.14 27.95
N PRO A 388 22.21 33.81 29.15
CA PRO A 388 22.25 34.74 30.30
C PRO A 388 23.47 35.65 30.36
N ASN A 389 24.62 35.33 29.79
CA ASN A 389 25.89 35.98 30.11
C ASN A 389 26.65 36.60 28.93
N GLY A 390 26.12 36.59 27.71
CA GLY A 390 26.75 37.30 26.58
C GLY A 390 28.13 36.78 26.13
N ALA A 391 28.62 35.68 26.72
CA ALA A 391 29.97 35.14 26.46
C ALA A 391 30.00 34.00 25.44
N ALA A 392 28.90 33.29 25.24
CA ALA A 392 28.82 32.23 24.22
C ALA A 392 27.84 32.63 23.10
N GLU A 393 28.34 32.69 21.89
CA GLU A 393 27.50 32.99 20.74
C GLU A 393 26.57 31.80 20.42
N ASN A 394 25.29 32.06 20.13
CA ASN A 394 24.33 31.03 19.70
C ASN A 394 24.87 30.25 18.50
N PRO A 395 24.84 28.94 18.52
CA PRO A 395 25.27 28.11 17.40
C PRO A 395 24.41 28.36 16.17
N ILE A 396 24.94 28.09 14.96
CA ILE A 396 24.17 28.05 13.72
C ILE A 396 23.48 26.72 13.67
N LEU A 397 22.14 26.73 13.50
CA LEU A 397 21.35 25.54 13.22
C LEU A 397 21.01 25.50 11.73
N VAL A 398 21.42 24.44 11.04
CA VAL A 398 21.09 24.17 9.65
C VAL A 398 20.06 23.04 9.60
N ASP A 399 18.84 23.34 9.12
CA ASP A 399 17.79 22.36 8.89
C ASP A 399 17.83 21.92 7.45
N VAL A 400 18.14 20.63 7.22
CA VAL A 400 18.33 20.07 5.88
C VAL A 400 17.11 19.38 5.31
N ARG A 401 15.96 19.51 5.97
CA ARG A 401 14.69 19.02 5.43
C ARG A 401 14.30 19.81 4.18
N GLU A 402 13.53 19.17 3.31
CA GLU A 402 12.93 19.85 2.17
C GLU A 402 12.11 21.08 2.63
N ARG A 403 12.07 22.12 1.82
CA ARG A 403 11.41 23.39 2.14
C ARG A 403 9.97 23.18 2.65
N VAL A 404 9.23 22.27 2.01
CA VAL A 404 7.85 21.94 2.42
C VAL A 404 7.79 21.38 3.85
N GLN A 405 8.74 20.57 4.27
CA GLN A 405 8.81 20.03 5.63
C GLN A 405 9.23 21.10 6.64
N TYR A 406 10.16 21.97 6.25
CA TYR A 406 10.59 23.10 7.06
C TYR A 406 9.44 24.07 7.34
N ASP A 407 8.60 24.32 6.35
CA ASP A 407 7.45 25.24 6.47
C ASP A 407 6.31 24.67 7.35
N ILE A 408 6.28 23.35 7.63
CA ILE A 408 5.34 22.76 8.61
C ILE A 408 5.69 23.21 10.03
N CYS A 409 6.95 23.07 10.40
CA CYS A 409 7.49 23.50 11.69
C CYS A 409 9.01 23.57 11.60
N ALA A 410 9.64 24.50 12.29
CA ALA A 410 11.09 24.64 12.35
C ALA A 410 11.53 25.14 13.72
N LEU A 411 12.75 24.82 14.13
CA LEU A 411 13.34 25.39 15.32
C LEU A 411 13.69 26.89 15.09
N PRO A 412 13.40 27.77 16.04
CA PRO A 412 13.65 29.20 15.88
C PRO A 412 15.10 29.50 15.50
N GLY A 413 15.29 30.36 14.49
CA GLY A 413 16.62 30.78 14.03
C GLY A 413 17.36 29.78 13.17
N SER A 414 16.77 28.63 12.83
CA SER A 414 17.37 27.66 11.89
C SER A 414 17.40 28.18 10.45
N ILE A 415 18.45 27.81 9.73
CA ILE A 415 18.65 28.13 8.31
C ILE A 415 18.26 26.87 7.51
N ASN A 416 17.28 26.97 6.62
CA ASN A 416 16.92 25.84 5.78
C ASN A 416 17.82 25.72 4.56
N ILE A 417 18.48 24.57 4.43
CA ILE A 417 19.28 24.18 3.27
C ILE A 417 18.85 22.77 2.87
N PRO A 418 17.88 22.60 1.95
CA PRO A 418 17.36 21.31 1.58
C PRO A 418 18.40 20.30 1.15
N ILE A 419 18.32 19.06 1.63
CA ILE A 419 19.27 17.99 1.28
C ILE A 419 19.33 17.73 -0.23
N SER A 420 18.22 17.90 -0.94
CA SER A 420 18.16 17.77 -2.39
C SER A 420 19.10 18.77 -3.10
N GLN A 421 19.25 19.99 -2.57
CA GLN A 421 20.17 20.99 -3.11
C GLN A 421 21.64 20.62 -2.82
N ILE A 422 21.91 20.08 -1.64
CA ILE A 422 23.26 19.63 -1.24
C ILE A 422 23.71 18.48 -2.14
N LEU A 423 22.83 17.51 -2.44
CA LEU A 423 23.15 16.35 -3.27
C LEU A 423 23.23 16.67 -4.77
N SER A 424 22.42 17.60 -5.29
CA SER A 424 22.40 17.94 -6.71
C SER A 424 23.71 18.55 -7.20
N SER A 425 24.44 19.25 -6.34
CA SER A 425 25.72 19.88 -6.71
C SER A 425 26.88 18.88 -6.82
N SER A 426 26.74 17.64 -6.36
CA SER A 426 27.76 16.61 -6.47
C SER A 426 27.90 16.03 -7.89
N ASN A 427 26.89 16.20 -8.75
CA ASN A 427 26.85 15.64 -10.12
C ASN A 427 27.51 16.53 -11.19
N THR A 428 28.02 17.73 -10.84
CA THR A 428 28.61 18.66 -11.78
C THR A 428 30.15 18.79 -11.65
N ARG A 429 30.82 17.82 -11.01
CA ARG A 429 32.28 17.79 -11.02
C ARG A 429 32.75 17.30 -12.38
N ASP A 430 33.04 18.23 -13.28
CA ASP A 430 34.04 18.04 -14.35
C ASP A 430 35.40 17.74 -13.67
N GLU A 431 35.90 16.52 -13.83
CA GLU A 431 37.17 16.01 -13.25
C GLU A 431 38.45 16.77 -13.72
N GLN A 432 38.30 17.93 -14.36
CA GLN A 432 39.41 18.64 -15.01
C GLN A 432 39.65 20.08 -14.53
N LYS A 433 39.07 20.56 -13.40
CA LYS A 433 39.47 21.89 -12.89
C LYS A 433 40.46 21.78 -11.74
N SER A 434 41.63 22.42 -11.97
CA SER A 434 42.76 22.56 -11.04
C SER A 434 42.35 23.07 -9.64
N LYS A 435 43.05 22.57 -8.63
CA LYS A 435 42.86 22.79 -7.15
C LYS A 435 43.09 24.23 -6.65
N THR A 436 42.93 25.26 -7.45
CA THR A 436 43.15 26.65 -7.03
C THR A 436 41.82 27.41 -7.09
N GLU A 437 41.23 27.70 -5.93
CA GLU A 437 39.98 28.40 -5.63
C GLU A 437 38.73 27.50 -5.72
N MET A 438 38.40 26.89 -4.60
CA MET A 438 37.15 26.17 -4.42
C MET A 438 36.02 27.20 -4.27
N GLU A 439 35.35 27.56 -5.39
CA GLU A 439 34.13 28.36 -5.33
C GLU A 439 33.10 27.64 -4.46
N LEU A 440 32.52 28.35 -3.47
CA LEU A 440 31.46 27.81 -2.65
C LEU A 440 30.25 27.45 -3.50
N PRO A 441 29.64 26.30 -3.29
CA PRO A 441 28.43 25.91 -4.02
C PRO A 441 27.29 26.87 -3.72
N SER A 442 26.39 27.08 -4.69
CA SER A 442 25.27 28.02 -4.59
C SER A 442 24.32 27.75 -3.42
N TRP A 443 24.27 26.52 -2.93
CA TRP A 443 23.43 26.14 -1.77
C TRP A 443 24.04 26.51 -0.42
N LEU A 444 25.34 26.80 -0.34
CA LEU A 444 26.04 27.05 0.91
C LEU A 444 26.18 28.57 1.18
N PRO A 445 25.39 29.15 2.09
CA PRO A 445 25.43 30.58 2.34
C PRO A 445 26.77 30.99 2.94
N ARG A 446 27.35 32.12 2.44
CA ARG A 446 28.57 32.69 2.98
C ARG A 446 28.45 32.98 4.48
N ALA A 447 27.29 33.44 4.96
CA ALA A 447 27.03 33.68 6.36
C ALA A 447 27.26 32.45 7.27
N VAL A 448 27.07 31.22 6.72
CA VAL A 448 27.36 29.97 7.42
C VAL A 448 28.86 29.72 7.45
N MET A 449 29.56 29.97 6.33
CA MET A 449 31.01 29.71 6.19
C MET A 449 31.87 30.70 6.91
N ASP A 450 31.57 31.99 6.81
CA ASP A 450 32.39 33.08 7.38
C ASP A 450 32.29 33.17 8.90
N SER A 451 31.21 32.67 9.48
CA SER A 451 30.98 32.65 10.92
C SER A 451 31.95 31.72 11.66
N SER A 452 32.38 32.14 12.87
CA SER A 452 33.17 31.31 13.81
C SER A 452 32.31 30.37 14.65
N LYS A 453 30.97 30.54 14.60
CA LYS A 453 30.02 29.83 15.46
C LYS A 453 29.97 28.35 15.16
N PRO A 454 29.76 27.47 16.15
CA PRO A 454 29.51 26.05 15.90
C PRO A 454 28.30 25.85 14.98
N ILE A 455 28.38 24.84 14.12
CA ILE A 455 27.27 24.42 13.21
C ILE A 455 26.66 23.12 13.76
N TYR A 456 25.36 23.17 13.97
CA TYR A 456 24.53 22.00 14.22
C TYR A 456 23.62 21.76 13.03
N VAL A 457 23.52 20.51 12.60
CA VAL A 457 22.69 20.13 11.45
C VAL A 457 21.57 19.24 11.93
N VAL A 458 20.35 19.52 11.49
CA VAL A 458 19.17 18.77 11.88
C VAL A 458 18.37 18.36 10.65
N CYS A 459 17.83 17.14 10.67
CA CYS A 459 16.76 16.69 9.79
C CYS A 459 15.64 16.07 10.62
N ARG A 460 14.68 15.39 10.00
CA ARG A 460 13.56 14.78 10.74
C ARG A 460 14.01 13.67 11.70
N LEU A 461 14.84 12.72 11.25
CA LEU A 461 15.21 11.50 11.95
C LEU A 461 16.72 11.35 12.26
N GLY A 462 17.57 12.29 11.84
CA GLY A 462 19.02 12.20 12.04
C GLY A 462 19.77 11.36 10.99
N ASN A 463 19.22 11.20 9.79
CA ASN A 463 19.84 10.48 8.67
C ASN A 463 20.47 11.47 7.68
N ASP A 464 19.66 12.32 7.04
CA ASP A 464 20.12 13.30 6.06
C ASP A 464 21.09 14.33 6.65
N SER A 465 20.94 14.63 7.95
CA SER A 465 21.84 15.53 8.68
C SER A 465 23.28 15.01 8.71
N GLN A 466 23.50 13.70 8.78
CA GLN A 466 24.84 13.14 8.71
C GLN A 466 25.50 13.36 7.35
N ILE A 467 24.76 13.14 6.26
CA ILE A 467 25.22 13.40 4.89
C ILE A 467 25.59 14.87 4.73
N ALA A 468 24.73 15.75 5.24
CA ALA A 468 24.97 17.19 5.15
C ALA A 468 26.19 17.63 5.96
N VAL A 469 26.44 17.06 7.17
CA VAL A 469 27.67 17.32 7.95
C VAL A 469 28.90 16.92 7.16
N GLN A 470 28.93 15.74 6.53
CA GLN A 470 30.06 15.32 5.69
C GLN A 470 30.28 16.32 4.55
N LYS A 471 29.22 16.74 3.87
CA LYS A 471 29.32 17.71 2.77
C LYS A 471 29.83 19.07 3.24
N LEU A 472 29.33 19.58 4.36
CA LEU A 472 29.82 20.82 4.94
C LEU A 472 31.33 20.75 5.26
N LYS A 473 31.82 19.64 5.79
CA LYS A 473 33.24 19.41 6.06
C LYS A 473 34.08 19.29 4.78
N GLU A 474 33.55 18.62 3.73
CA GLU A 474 34.21 18.59 2.41
C GLU A 474 34.47 19.98 1.83
N TYR A 475 33.63 20.96 2.16
CA TYR A 475 33.81 22.38 1.78
C TYR A 475 34.54 23.21 2.82
N GLY A 476 35.12 22.60 3.86
CA GLY A 476 35.96 23.25 4.87
C GLY A 476 35.18 24.02 5.93
N ALA A 477 33.89 23.72 6.14
CA ALA A 477 33.09 24.39 7.15
C ALA A 477 33.57 24.14 8.60
N ASP A 478 34.30 23.02 8.81
CA ASP A 478 34.93 22.68 10.10
C ASP A 478 36.29 23.35 10.33
N ARG A 479 36.83 24.08 9.33
CA ARG A 479 38.14 24.76 9.42
C ARG A 479 39.26 23.82 9.85
N ASN A 480 39.34 22.65 9.23
CA ASN A 480 40.29 21.58 9.58
C ASN A 480 40.18 21.08 11.04
N GLY A 481 38.97 21.03 11.56
CA GLY A 481 38.68 20.58 12.94
C GLY A 481 38.68 21.66 14.01
N GLU A 482 39.00 22.90 13.71
CA GLU A 482 38.96 24.02 14.66
C GLU A 482 37.52 24.47 14.97
N ARG A 483 36.54 24.15 14.10
CA ARG A 483 35.13 24.49 14.25
C ARG A 483 34.28 23.25 14.40
N ILE A 484 33.39 23.26 15.38
CA ILE A 484 32.41 22.18 15.59
C ILE A 484 31.39 22.20 14.48
N VAL A 485 31.27 21.07 13.76
CA VAL A 485 30.23 20.79 12.76
C VAL A 485 29.71 19.40 13.04
N VAL A 486 28.52 19.31 13.60
CA VAL A 486 27.91 18.06 14.12
C VAL A 486 26.45 17.96 13.72
N ASP A 487 25.90 16.74 13.69
CA ASP A 487 24.47 16.52 13.51
C ASP A 487 23.75 16.36 14.87
N ILE A 488 22.43 16.59 14.87
CA ILE A 488 21.56 16.27 16.01
C ILE A 488 21.07 14.83 15.83
N LYS A 489 21.56 13.93 16.69
CA LYS A 489 21.20 12.52 16.69
C LYS A 489 19.69 12.34 16.89
N GLY A 490 19.04 11.59 16.01
CA GLY A 490 17.59 11.39 16.04
C GLY A 490 16.77 12.58 15.53
N GLY A 491 17.44 13.70 15.14
CA GLY A 491 16.81 14.83 14.48
C GLY A 491 15.71 15.52 15.31
N LEU A 492 14.72 16.08 14.62
CA LEU A 492 13.57 16.74 15.28
C LEU A 492 12.68 15.77 16.06
N LYS A 493 12.70 14.47 15.73
CA LYS A 493 12.00 13.45 16.51
C LYS A 493 12.61 13.35 17.93
N ALA A 494 13.93 13.32 18.04
CA ALA A 494 14.61 13.34 19.34
C ALA A 494 14.37 14.68 20.07
N TRP A 495 14.40 15.79 19.36
CA TRP A 495 14.04 17.10 19.95
C TRP A 495 12.66 17.09 20.61
N ARG A 496 11.65 16.55 19.91
CA ARG A 496 10.31 16.41 20.46
C ARG A 496 10.26 15.51 21.69
N THR A 497 10.93 14.36 21.61
CA THR A 497 10.90 13.37 22.70
C THR A 497 11.63 13.89 23.97
N ASP A 498 12.78 14.52 23.78
CA ASP A 498 13.71 14.80 24.88
C ASP A 498 13.59 16.24 25.41
N ILE A 499 13.13 17.19 24.59
CA ILE A 499 13.16 18.62 24.92
C ILE A 499 11.76 19.26 24.94
N ASN A 500 10.99 19.12 23.87
CA ASN A 500 9.70 19.78 23.72
C ASN A 500 8.64 18.85 23.18
N PRO A 501 7.85 18.16 24.04
CA PRO A 501 6.78 17.25 23.62
C PRO A 501 5.68 17.91 22.76
N ASP A 502 5.53 19.22 22.84
CA ASP A 502 4.55 19.98 22.04
C ASP A 502 5.07 20.33 20.64
N PHE A 503 6.35 20.03 20.31
CA PHE A 503 6.87 20.23 18.97
C PHE A 503 6.11 19.30 17.98
N PRO A 504 5.63 19.83 16.83
CA PRO A 504 4.80 19.08 15.90
C PRO A 504 5.46 17.76 15.45
N ASP A 505 4.64 16.69 15.43
CA ASP A 505 4.98 15.39 14.88
C ASP A 505 4.19 15.17 13.57
N TYR A 506 4.89 14.97 12.44
CA TYR A 506 4.28 14.85 11.13
C TYR A 506 4.94 13.76 10.28
#